data_8e32aaf7d9903c79381ccc8ef075e909
#
_entry.id   8e32aaf7d9903c79381ccc8ef075e909
#
_cell.length_a   1.000
_cell.length_b   1.000
_cell.length_c   1.000
_cell.angle_alpha   90.00
_cell.angle_beta   90.00
_cell.angle_gamma   90.00
#
_symmetry.space_group_name_H-M   'P 1'
#
loop_
_entity.id
_entity.type
_entity.pdbx_description
1 polymer ?
#
loop_
_entity_poly.entity_id
_entity_poly.type
_entity_poly.pdbx_seq_one_letter_code
_entity_poly.pdbx_strand_id
1 'polypeptide(L)'
;MFLENASRKGWIEVICGSMFSGKTEELIRRLKRARYANQKVEIFKPRIDVRYSEEEVVSHDANAIRSTPVDSPRNILLMTSEVDVVGIDEAQFFDDSIVEVCRELADSGVRVIVAGLDMDYTGKPFGPMPALMATAEYVTQVHAICVRCGNLAHHSHRLTQDEKLVVLGETDSYEAICRHCFKELVRDKKEK
;
A
#
# COMPACT_ATOMS: atom_id res chain seq x y z
N MET A 1 -15.76 -9.77 9.79
CA MET A 1 -15.09 -10.70 10.72
C MET A 1 -14.61 -11.86 9.87
N PHE A 2 -13.32 -11.89 9.56
CA PHE A 2 -12.78 -12.97 8.72
C PHE A 2 -12.59 -14.20 9.63
N LEU A 3 -13.24 -15.31 9.28
CA LEU A 3 -13.02 -16.59 9.96
C LEU A 3 -11.65 -17.11 9.50
N GLU A 4 -10.68 -17.05 10.38
CA GLU A 4 -9.40 -17.72 10.20
C GLU A 4 -9.63 -19.23 10.33
N ASN A 5 -9.97 -19.87 9.21
CA ASN A 5 -10.18 -21.33 9.19
C ASN A 5 -8.84 -22.04 9.25
N ALA A 6 -8.79 -23.08 10.07
CA ALA A 6 -7.60 -23.92 10.34
C ALA A 6 -7.10 -24.75 9.13
N SER A 7 -7.74 -24.70 7.97
CA SER A 7 -7.16 -25.24 6.74
C SER A 7 -6.39 -24.12 6.04
N ARG A 8 -5.08 -24.29 5.89
CA ARG A 8 -4.15 -23.36 5.23
C ARG A 8 -4.56 -23.11 3.77
N LYS A 9 -5.58 -22.27 3.57
CA LYS A 9 -5.90 -21.69 2.26
C LYS A 9 -5.31 -20.30 2.26
N GLY A 10 -4.39 -20.03 1.33
CA GLY A 10 -3.89 -18.69 1.10
C GLY A 10 -4.95 -17.82 0.45
N TRP A 11 -4.81 -16.52 0.56
CA TRP A 11 -5.63 -15.50 -0.10
C TRP A 11 -4.87 -14.17 -0.15
N ILE A 12 -5.36 -13.27 -0.97
CA ILE A 12 -4.80 -11.92 -1.14
C ILE A 12 -5.76 -10.89 -0.56
N GLU A 13 -5.24 -10.00 0.30
CA GLU A 13 -5.92 -8.82 0.82
C GLU A 13 -5.22 -7.57 0.30
N VAL A 14 -5.96 -6.63 -0.24
CA VAL A 14 -5.42 -5.33 -0.66
C VAL A 14 -5.99 -4.21 0.20
N ILE A 15 -5.11 -3.39 0.75
CA ILE A 15 -5.42 -2.14 1.46
C ILE A 15 -5.00 -0.99 0.56
N CYS A 16 -5.95 -0.25 0.03
CA CYS A 16 -5.69 0.84 -0.91
C CYS A 16 -6.28 2.17 -0.45
N GLY A 17 -5.86 3.27 -1.04
CA GLY A 17 -6.35 4.60 -0.75
C GLY A 17 -5.28 5.68 -0.94
N SER A 18 -5.65 6.94 -0.73
CA SER A 18 -4.76 8.09 -0.88
C SER A 18 -3.64 8.12 0.17
N MET A 19 -2.69 9.02 0.03
CA MET A 19 -1.75 9.35 1.11
C MET A 19 -2.52 9.80 2.36
N PHE A 20 -1.94 9.57 3.53
CA PHE A 20 -2.51 9.93 4.84
C PHE A 20 -3.83 9.23 5.19
N SER A 21 -4.17 8.14 4.52
CA SER A 21 -5.43 7.39 4.73
C SER A 21 -5.33 6.26 5.75
N GLY A 22 -4.15 6.01 6.33
CA GLY A 22 -3.94 4.94 7.32
C GLY A 22 -3.70 3.55 6.73
N LYS A 23 -3.22 3.44 5.48
CA LYS A 23 -2.93 2.14 4.83
C LYS A 23 -1.88 1.34 5.62
N THR A 24 -0.76 1.97 5.93
CA THR A 24 0.35 1.33 6.66
C THR A 24 -0.07 0.95 8.08
N GLU A 25 -0.88 1.79 8.76
CA GLU A 25 -1.45 1.48 10.07
C GLU A 25 -2.33 0.23 10.02
N GLU A 26 -3.20 0.13 9.02
CA GLU A 26 -4.07 -1.02 8.82
C GLU A 26 -3.27 -2.29 8.47
N LEU A 27 -2.25 -2.17 7.61
CA LEU A 27 -1.31 -3.26 7.32
C LEU A 27 -0.66 -3.77 8.62
N ILE A 28 -0.03 -2.87 9.38
CA ILE A 28 0.63 -3.18 10.67
C ILE A 28 -0.38 -3.83 11.64
N ARG A 29 -1.59 -3.31 11.73
CA ARG A 29 -2.65 -3.86 12.58
C ARG A 29 -2.96 -5.33 12.23
N ARG A 30 -3.11 -5.65 10.95
CA ARG A 30 -3.37 -7.03 10.48
C ARG A 30 -2.19 -7.94 10.76
N LEU A 31 -0.97 -7.49 10.51
CA LEU A 31 0.25 -8.27 10.73
C LEU A 31 0.51 -8.53 12.23
N LYS A 32 0.25 -7.54 13.11
CA LYS A 32 0.31 -7.74 14.57
C LYS A 32 -0.67 -8.83 15.02
N ARG A 33 -1.91 -8.82 14.49
CA ARG A 33 -2.89 -9.86 14.80
C ARG A 33 -2.41 -11.26 14.37
N ALA A 34 -1.81 -11.38 13.19
CA ALA A 34 -1.23 -12.64 12.73
C ALA A 34 -0.12 -13.14 13.70
N ARG A 35 0.77 -12.25 14.16
CA ARG A 35 1.79 -12.57 15.16
C ARG A 35 1.18 -13.02 16.49
N TYR A 36 0.11 -12.38 16.96
CA TYR A 36 -0.59 -12.83 18.17
C TYR A 36 -1.23 -14.23 18.01
N ALA A 37 -1.56 -14.61 16.77
CA ALA A 37 -2.02 -15.96 16.42
C ALA A 37 -0.85 -16.96 16.21
N ASN A 38 0.37 -16.61 16.62
CA ASN A 38 1.60 -17.40 16.46
C ASN A 38 1.92 -17.76 14.99
N GLN A 39 1.49 -16.95 14.04
CA GLN A 39 1.84 -17.11 12.63
C GLN A 39 3.21 -16.49 12.34
N LYS A 40 3.98 -17.12 11.46
CA LYS A 40 5.24 -16.58 10.95
C LYS A 40 4.95 -15.48 9.94
N VAL A 41 5.38 -14.25 10.23
CA VAL A 41 5.09 -13.04 9.45
C VAL A 41 6.37 -12.44 8.91
N GLU A 42 6.44 -12.24 7.59
CA GLU A 42 7.48 -11.44 6.92
C GLU A 42 6.85 -10.24 6.22
N ILE A 43 7.62 -9.15 6.14
CA ILE A 43 7.17 -7.88 5.56
C ILE A 43 8.20 -7.39 4.55
N PHE A 44 7.72 -6.99 3.39
CA PHE A 44 8.53 -6.51 2.29
C PHE A 44 8.10 -5.11 1.84
N LYS A 45 9.05 -4.34 1.32
CA LYS A 45 8.82 -3.06 0.65
C LYS A 45 9.77 -2.90 -0.54
N PRO A 46 9.43 -2.10 -1.56
CA PRO A 46 10.37 -1.79 -2.64
C PRO A 46 11.55 -0.98 -2.11
N ARG A 47 12.76 -1.28 -2.57
CA ARG A 47 13.98 -0.57 -2.14
C ARG A 47 14.00 0.91 -2.51
N ILE A 48 13.22 1.32 -3.50
CA ILE A 48 13.09 2.72 -3.89
C ILE A 48 12.47 3.59 -2.77
N ASP A 49 11.75 2.98 -1.82
CA ASP A 49 11.16 3.69 -0.69
C ASP A 49 12.16 3.86 0.45
N VAL A 50 12.94 4.93 0.39
CA VAL A 50 13.98 5.29 1.37
C VAL A 50 13.54 6.37 2.37
N ARG A 51 12.24 6.68 2.45
CA ARG A 51 11.68 7.74 3.31
C ARG A 51 11.89 7.48 4.81
N TYR A 52 11.96 6.22 5.19
CA TYR A 52 12.23 5.76 6.56
C TYR A 52 13.47 4.86 6.57
N SER A 53 13.93 4.45 7.78
CA SER A 53 15.08 3.57 7.89
C SER A 53 14.93 2.37 6.93
N GLU A 54 16.02 1.92 6.33
CA GLU A 54 16.01 0.90 5.28
C GLU A 54 15.29 -0.39 5.70
N GLU A 55 15.14 -0.65 7.00
CA GLU A 55 14.62 -1.90 7.56
C GLU A 55 13.26 -1.77 8.26
N GLU A 56 12.57 -0.62 8.23
CA GLU A 56 11.32 -0.45 8.98
C GLU A 56 10.17 0.04 8.11
N VAL A 57 8.99 -0.55 8.29
CA VAL A 57 7.72 0.04 7.90
C VAL A 57 7.24 0.85 9.09
N VAL A 58 7.22 2.17 8.95
CA VAL A 58 6.83 3.09 10.02
C VAL A 58 5.50 3.72 9.65
N SER A 59 4.52 3.63 10.54
CA SER A 59 3.31 4.45 10.43
C SER A 59 3.59 5.86 10.93
N HIS A 60 2.77 6.84 10.53
CA HIS A 60 2.86 8.22 11.01
C HIS A 60 2.81 8.34 12.56
N ASP A 61 2.27 7.33 13.24
CA ASP A 61 2.19 7.23 14.71
C ASP A 61 3.39 6.48 15.35
N ALA A 62 4.54 6.39 14.66
CA ALA A 62 5.77 5.73 15.14
C ALA A 62 5.62 4.23 15.49
N ASN A 63 4.59 3.55 14.98
CA ASN A 63 4.49 2.09 15.07
C ASN A 63 5.33 1.45 13.97
N ALA A 64 6.58 1.12 14.28
CA ALA A 64 7.49 0.46 13.35
C ALA A 64 7.35 -1.06 13.41
N ILE A 65 7.33 -1.71 12.26
CA ILE A 65 7.59 -3.13 12.13
C ILE A 65 8.74 -3.32 11.15
N ARG A 66 9.71 -4.16 11.52
CA ARG A 66 10.85 -4.46 10.66
C ARG A 66 10.37 -5.03 9.32
N SER A 67 10.87 -4.48 8.21
CA SER A 67 10.57 -4.90 6.85
C SER A 67 11.86 -5.14 6.08
N THR A 68 11.79 -5.99 5.06
CA THR A 68 12.90 -6.33 4.17
C THR A 68 12.74 -5.55 2.86
N PRO A 69 13.62 -4.59 2.55
CA PRO A 69 13.63 -3.93 1.25
C PRO A 69 14.08 -4.91 0.16
N VAL A 70 13.35 -4.97 -0.95
CA VAL A 70 13.67 -5.85 -2.10
C VAL A 70 13.73 -5.05 -3.39
N ASP A 71 14.64 -5.45 -4.29
CA ASP A 71 14.83 -4.81 -5.59
C ASP A 71 13.81 -5.30 -6.63
N SER A 72 13.31 -6.53 -6.44
CA SER A 72 12.36 -7.16 -7.36
C SER A 72 11.32 -7.97 -6.58
N PRO A 73 10.05 -8.01 -7.06
CA PRO A 73 9.01 -8.86 -6.48
C PRO A 73 9.41 -10.33 -6.34
N ARG A 74 10.15 -10.87 -7.29
CA ARG A 74 10.60 -12.28 -7.28
C ARG A 74 11.52 -12.63 -6.11
N ASN A 75 12.22 -11.64 -5.55
CA ASN A 75 13.06 -11.85 -4.36
C ASN A 75 12.21 -12.23 -3.13
N ILE A 76 10.93 -11.82 -3.10
CA ILE A 76 9.99 -12.19 -2.02
C ILE A 76 9.82 -13.70 -1.97
N LEU A 77 9.65 -14.36 -3.11
CA LEU A 77 9.47 -15.82 -3.17
C LEU A 77 10.65 -16.59 -2.59
N LEU A 78 11.87 -16.07 -2.76
CA LEU A 78 13.09 -16.71 -2.25
C LEU A 78 13.20 -16.63 -0.71
N MET A 79 12.49 -15.68 -0.10
CA MET A 79 12.57 -15.39 1.34
C MET A 79 11.37 -15.92 2.15
N THR A 80 10.42 -16.60 1.50
CA THR A 80 9.13 -16.95 2.12
C THR A 80 8.88 -18.45 2.23
N SER A 81 9.94 -19.30 2.27
CA SER A 81 9.81 -20.78 2.29
C SER A 81 9.05 -21.34 3.49
N GLU A 82 9.00 -20.64 4.61
CA GLU A 82 8.33 -21.10 5.85
C GLU A 82 7.49 -20.01 6.51
N VAL A 83 6.76 -19.22 5.71
CA VAL A 83 5.99 -18.06 6.17
C VAL A 83 4.50 -18.35 6.05
N ASP A 84 3.73 -17.97 7.08
CA ASP A 84 2.27 -18.08 7.07
C ASP A 84 1.59 -16.84 6.50
N VAL A 85 2.19 -15.66 6.74
CA VAL A 85 1.64 -14.35 6.32
C VAL A 85 2.74 -13.46 5.76
N VAL A 86 2.50 -12.92 4.58
CA VAL A 86 3.36 -11.94 3.91
C VAL A 86 2.66 -10.58 3.88
N GLY A 87 3.33 -9.54 4.40
CA GLY A 87 2.95 -8.14 4.25
C GLY A 87 3.77 -7.49 3.16
N ILE A 88 3.15 -6.68 2.31
CA ILE A 88 3.82 -5.90 1.26
C ILE A 88 3.34 -4.46 1.38
N ASP A 89 4.25 -3.53 1.68
CA ASP A 89 3.93 -2.10 1.72
C ASP A 89 4.41 -1.38 0.48
N GLU A 90 3.81 -0.23 0.18
CA GLU A 90 4.12 0.65 -0.96
C GLU A 90 4.15 -0.09 -2.32
N ALA A 91 3.20 -1.02 -2.50
CA ALA A 91 3.17 -1.94 -3.64
C ALA A 91 3.07 -1.26 -5.01
N GLN A 92 2.59 -0.02 -5.09
CA GLN A 92 2.51 0.76 -6.32
C GLN A 92 3.89 1.03 -6.97
N PHE A 93 4.98 0.87 -6.23
CA PHE A 93 6.34 1.07 -6.74
C PHE A 93 7.00 -0.19 -7.29
N PHE A 94 6.36 -1.34 -7.17
CA PHE A 94 6.79 -2.56 -7.85
C PHE A 94 6.34 -2.57 -9.32
N ASP A 95 6.98 -3.41 -10.12
CA ASP A 95 6.52 -3.74 -11.46
C ASP A 95 5.33 -4.74 -11.42
N ASP A 96 4.72 -4.99 -12.57
CA ASP A 96 3.52 -5.84 -12.68
C ASP A 96 3.75 -7.29 -12.25
N SER A 97 5.00 -7.77 -12.17
CA SER A 97 5.31 -9.12 -11.71
C SER A 97 4.92 -9.37 -10.24
N ILE A 98 4.68 -8.32 -9.45
CA ILE A 98 4.19 -8.45 -8.07
C ILE A 98 2.83 -9.15 -8.02
N VAL A 99 2.00 -9.01 -9.05
CA VAL A 99 0.68 -9.66 -9.12
C VAL A 99 0.82 -11.18 -9.14
N GLU A 100 1.73 -11.69 -9.99
CA GLU A 100 2.00 -13.13 -10.08
C GLU A 100 2.67 -13.64 -8.79
N VAL A 101 3.59 -12.88 -8.21
CA VAL A 101 4.21 -13.22 -6.92
C VAL A 101 3.16 -13.37 -5.81
N CYS A 102 2.20 -12.44 -5.72
CA CYS A 102 1.10 -12.54 -4.75
C CYS A 102 0.24 -13.78 -4.98
N ARG A 103 -0.04 -14.12 -6.26
CA ARG A 103 -0.79 -15.33 -6.62
C ARG A 103 -0.05 -16.60 -6.23
N GLU A 104 1.23 -16.72 -6.60
CA GLU A 104 2.06 -17.89 -6.25
C GLU A 104 2.12 -18.12 -4.73
N LEU A 105 2.26 -17.05 -3.95
CA LEU A 105 2.22 -17.12 -2.49
C LEU A 105 0.85 -17.60 -1.98
N ALA A 106 -0.23 -17.03 -2.47
CA ALA A 106 -1.58 -17.40 -2.06
C ALA A 106 -1.91 -18.85 -2.45
N ASP A 107 -1.54 -19.28 -3.67
CA ASP A 107 -1.70 -20.65 -4.13
C ASP A 107 -0.90 -21.65 -3.29
N SER A 108 0.23 -21.21 -2.71
CA SER A 108 1.04 -22.00 -1.76
C SER A 108 0.47 -22.05 -0.33
N GLY A 109 -0.66 -21.39 -0.09
CA GLY A 109 -1.31 -21.36 1.22
C GLY A 109 -0.89 -20.21 2.12
N VAL A 110 -0.18 -19.21 1.60
CA VAL A 110 0.25 -18.00 2.34
C VAL A 110 -0.84 -16.94 2.29
N ARG A 111 -1.12 -16.30 3.43
CA ARG A 111 -1.95 -15.09 3.49
C ARG A 111 -1.13 -13.90 3.04
N VAL A 112 -1.51 -13.22 1.97
CA VAL A 112 -0.81 -12.05 1.43
C VAL A 112 -1.60 -10.79 1.73
N ILE A 113 -0.99 -9.80 2.37
CA ILE A 113 -1.61 -8.52 2.71
C ILE A 113 -0.80 -7.40 2.04
N VAL A 114 -1.39 -6.76 1.05
CA VAL A 114 -0.76 -5.73 0.23
C VAL A 114 -1.32 -4.36 0.60
N ALA A 115 -0.44 -3.37 0.79
CA ALA A 115 -0.83 -1.98 0.97
C ALA A 115 -0.20 -1.11 -0.12
N GLY A 116 -0.97 -0.16 -0.66
CA GLY A 116 -0.47 0.74 -1.69
C GLY A 116 -1.44 1.84 -2.11
N LEU A 117 -0.91 2.85 -2.82
CA LEU A 117 -1.69 3.92 -3.42
C LEU A 117 -2.47 3.40 -4.63
N ASP A 118 -3.79 3.57 -4.63
CA ASP A 118 -4.66 3.19 -5.75
C ASP A 118 -4.51 4.12 -6.96
N MET A 119 -4.21 5.40 -6.71
CA MET A 119 -4.01 6.42 -7.73
C MET A 119 -2.73 7.21 -7.51
N ASP A 120 -2.13 7.67 -8.61
CA ASP A 120 -1.05 8.63 -8.59
C ASP A 120 -1.56 10.07 -8.30
N TYR A 121 -0.63 11.03 -8.21
CA TYR A 121 -0.96 12.43 -7.93
C TYR A 121 -1.81 13.11 -9.03
N THR A 122 -1.90 12.53 -10.23
CA THR A 122 -2.75 13.01 -11.32
C THR A 122 -4.16 12.43 -11.27
N GLY A 123 -4.43 11.52 -10.34
CA GLY A 123 -5.70 10.82 -10.19
C GLY A 123 -5.88 9.64 -11.16
N LYS A 124 -4.80 9.14 -11.74
CA LYS A 124 -4.80 7.93 -12.58
C LYS A 124 -4.46 6.69 -11.74
N PRO A 125 -4.95 5.51 -12.16
CA PRO A 125 -4.55 4.24 -11.54
C PRO A 125 -3.03 4.09 -11.46
N PHE A 126 -2.49 3.63 -10.32
CA PHE A 126 -1.06 3.63 -10.07
C PHE A 126 -0.45 2.22 -10.11
N GLY A 127 0.53 2.04 -11.02
CA GLY A 127 1.32 0.82 -11.13
C GLY A 127 0.50 -0.46 -11.14
N PRO A 128 0.93 -1.50 -10.44
CA PRO A 128 0.25 -2.81 -10.40
C PRO A 128 -1.02 -2.81 -9.54
N MET A 129 -1.34 -1.73 -8.81
CA MET A 129 -2.45 -1.72 -7.86
C MET A 129 -3.80 -2.10 -8.45
N PRO A 130 -4.20 -1.64 -9.68
CA PRO A 130 -5.46 -2.06 -10.26
C PRO A 130 -5.56 -3.57 -10.49
N ALA A 131 -4.47 -4.21 -10.92
CA ALA A 131 -4.40 -5.65 -11.14
C ALA A 131 -4.42 -6.41 -9.80
N LEU A 132 -3.69 -5.93 -8.79
CA LEU A 132 -3.73 -6.48 -7.43
C LEU A 132 -5.14 -6.41 -6.84
N MET A 133 -5.83 -5.27 -6.97
CA MET A 133 -7.21 -5.10 -6.50
C MET A 133 -8.18 -6.03 -7.21
N ALA A 134 -7.97 -6.29 -8.52
CA ALA A 134 -8.82 -7.17 -9.31
C ALA A 134 -8.61 -8.66 -8.98
N THR A 135 -7.41 -9.04 -8.51
CA THR A 135 -7.05 -10.44 -8.20
C THR A 135 -7.23 -10.81 -6.73
N ALA A 136 -7.38 -9.83 -5.84
CA ALA A 136 -7.54 -10.04 -4.41
C ALA A 136 -8.94 -10.57 -4.05
N GLU A 137 -9.02 -11.49 -3.08
CA GLU A 137 -10.27 -11.91 -2.46
C GLU A 137 -10.89 -10.81 -1.61
N TYR A 138 -10.07 -9.93 -1.03
CA TYR A 138 -10.53 -8.84 -0.17
C TYR A 138 -9.84 -7.52 -0.51
N VAL A 139 -10.65 -6.50 -0.80
CA VAL A 139 -10.17 -5.14 -1.03
C VAL A 139 -10.76 -4.22 0.04
N THR A 140 -9.88 -3.52 0.76
CA THR A 140 -10.26 -2.51 1.74
C THR A 140 -9.75 -1.16 1.29
N GLN A 141 -10.66 -0.27 0.90
CA GLN A 141 -10.32 1.10 0.58
C GLN A 141 -10.42 1.97 1.82
N VAL A 142 -9.32 2.61 2.21
CA VAL A 142 -9.24 3.54 3.33
C VAL A 142 -9.14 4.97 2.82
N HIS A 143 -9.67 5.92 3.58
CA HIS A 143 -9.77 7.32 3.19
C HIS A 143 -9.12 8.23 4.22
N ALA A 144 -8.44 9.27 3.74
CA ALA A 144 -8.03 10.40 4.57
C ALA A 144 -9.17 11.42 4.71
N ILE A 145 -8.91 12.49 5.43
CA ILE A 145 -9.80 13.65 5.48
C ILE A 145 -9.27 14.74 4.55
N CYS A 146 -10.12 15.31 3.74
CA CYS A 146 -9.79 16.40 2.85
C CYS A 146 -9.37 17.63 3.65
N VAL A 147 -8.13 18.06 3.50
CA VAL A 147 -7.58 19.21 4.23
C VAL A 147 -8.24 20.54 3.85
N ARG A 148 -8.99 20.58 2.73
CA ARG A 148 -9.65 21.79 2.22
C ARG A 148 -11.09 21.95 2.68
N CYS A 149 -11.85 20.85 2.74
CA CYS A 149 -13.30 20.93 3.01
C CYS A 149 -13.80 19.94 4.05
N GLY A 150 -12.94 19.11 4.66
CA GLY A 150 -13.31 18.15 5.71
C GLY A 150 -14.04 16.90 5.23
N ASN A 151 -14.32 16.73 3.93
CA ASN A 151 -14.92 15.51 3.37
C ASN A 151 -13.90 14.37 3.28
N LEU A 152 -14.36 13.16 3.01
CA LEU A 152 -13.48 12.00 2.74
C LEU A 152 -12.57 12.30 1.53
N ALA A 153 -11.26 12.20 1.76
CA ALA A 153 -10.25 12.40 0.74
C ALA A 153 -9.95 11.10 0.00
N HIS A 154 -9.79 11.22 -1.32
CA HIS A 154 -9.57 10.10 -2.22
C HIS A 154 -8.40 10.35 -3.17
N HIS A 155 -7.86 11.55 -3.20
CA HIS A 155 -6.76 11.95 -4.08
C HIS A 155 -5.57 12.43 -3.24
N SER A 156 -4.37 12.10 -3.71
CA SER A 156 -3.10 12.63 -3.21
C SER A 156 -2.65 13.76 -4.11
N HIS A 157 -2.93 14.99 -3.76
CA HIS A 157 -2.54 16.15 -4.56
C HIS A 157 -1.12 16.55 -4.23
N ARG A 158 -0.27 16.70 -5.28
CA ARG A 158 1.10 17.16 -5.13
C ARG A 158 1.17 18.68 -5.06
N LEU A 159 1.88 19.19 -4.06
CA LEU A 159 2.08 20.61 -3.80
C LEU A 159 3.26 21.19 -4.58
N THR A 160 4.25 20.36 -4.92
CA THR A 160 5.46 20.75 -5.65
C THR A 160 5.24 20.75 -7.17
N GLN A 161 6.04 21.52 -7.91
CA GLN A 161 5.99 21.59 -9.38
C GLN A 161 6.84 20.52 -10.08
N ASP A 162 7.35 19.53 -9.35
CA ASP A 162 8.13 18.45 -9.92
C ASP A 162 7.22 17.53 -10.77
N GLU A 163 7.57 17.32 -12.05
CA GLU A 163 6.77 16.51 -12.99
C GLU A 163 7.08 15.00 -12.92
N LYS A 164 8.08 14.58 -12.14
CA LYS A 164 8.39 13.17 -11.98
C LYS A 164 7.19 12.44 -11.38
N LEU A 165 6.88 11.24 -11.89
CA LEU A 165 5.77 10.43 -11.40
C LEU A 165 5.94 10.12 -9.90
N VAL A 166 7.16 9.79 -9.49
CA VAL A 166 7.52 9.48 -8.12
C VAL A 166 8.34 10.62 -7.55
N VAL A 167 7.79 11.33 -6.57
CA VAL A 167 8.52 12.26 -5.69
C VAL A 167 8.32 11.72 -4.28
N LEU A 168 9.40 11.27 -3.67
CA LEU A 168 9.38 10.83 -2.29
C LEU A 168 9.19 12.07 -1.39
N GLY A 169 8.13 12.08 -0.59
CA GLY A 169 7.81 13.22 0.28
C GLY A 169 6.62 12.91 1.17
N GLU A 170 6.47 13.71 2.20
CA GLU A 170 5.39 13.64 3.18
C GLU A 170 4.45 14.85 3.08
N THR A 171 3.96 15.32 4.21
CA THR A 171 3.02 16.45 4.35
C THR A 171 3.48 17.75 3.69
N ASP A 172 4.78 17.96 3.52
CA ASP A 172 5.33 19.14 2.84
C ASP A 172 5.19 19.07 1.30
N SER A 173 5.03 17.87 0.77
CA SER A 173 5.00 17.61 -0.68
C SER A 173 3.62 17.20 -1.21
N TYR A 174 2.74 16.73 -0.33
CA TYR A 174 1.42 16.20 -0.70
C TYR A 174 0.34 16.59 0.30
N GLU A 175 -0.88 16.71 -0.20
CA GLU A 175 -2.10 16.88 0.60
C GLU A 175 -3.18 15.87 0.17
N ALA A 176 -3.97 15.41 1.14
CA ALA A 176 -5.12 14.56 0.87
C ALA A 176 -6.34 15.43 0.57
N ILE A 177 -6.98 15.25 -0.59
CA ILE A 177 -8.14 16.03 -0.99
C ILE A 177 -9.26 15.16 -1.59
N CYS A 178 -10.50 15.64 -1.47
CA CYS A 178 -11.65 14.97 -2.05
C CYS A 178 -11.73 15.21 -3.57
N ARG A 179 -12.55 14.43 -4.26
CA ARG A 179 -12.77 14.53 -5.72
C ARG A 179 -13.20 15.94 -6.17
N HIS A 180 -14.04 16.61 -5.39
CA HIS A 180 -14.52 17.97 -5.71
C HIS A 180 -13.36 18.97 -5.70
N CYS A 181 -12.62 19.06 -4.61
CA CYS A 181 -11.47 19.95 -4.48
C CYS A 181 -10.36 19.63 -5.51
N PHE A 182 -10.16 18.34 -5.85
CA PHE A 182 -9.22 17.95 -6.89
C PHE A 182 -9.63 18.48 -8.27
N LYS A 183 -10.91 18.37 -8.63
CA LYS A 183 -11.43 18.90 -9.91
C LYS A 183 -11.28 20.41 -10.03
N GLU A 184 -11.55 21.16 -8.97
CA GLU A 184 -11.37 22.62 -8.96
C GLU A 184 -9.93 23.00 -9.27
N LEU A 185 -8.95 22.35 -8.61
CA LEU A 185 -7.52 22.58 -8.84
C LEU A 185 -7.07 22.29 -10.28
N VAL A 186 -7.58 21.20 -10.88
CA VAL A 186 -7.25 20.83 -12.26
C VAL A 186 -7.85 21.83 -13.24
N ARG A 187 -9.01 22.40 -12.94
CA ARG A 187 -9.67 23.43 -13.74
C ARG A 187 -8.90 24.74 -13.70
N ASP A 188 -8.52 25.20 -12.52
CA ASP A 188 -7.76 26.45 -12.33
C ASP A 188 -6.38 26.42 -13.02
N LYS A 189 -5.76 25.22 -13.13
CA LYS A 189 -4.50 25.03 -13.86
C LYS A 189 -4.66 25.07 -15.39
N LYS A 190 -5.86 24.83 -15.93
CA LYS A 190 -6.13 24.91 -17.39
C LYS A 190 -6.53 26.30 -17.86
N GLU A 191 -6.95 27.16 -16.96
CA GLU A 191 -7.38 28.54 -17.24
C GLU A 191 -6.23 29.56 -17.08
N LYS A 192 -5.05 29.12 -16.64
CA LYS A 192 -3.80 29.89 -16.59
C LYS A 192 -2.83 29.47 -17.68
#